data_8fbe2bc718d34f39feef5ab472ba2587
#
_entry.id   8fbe2bc718d34f39feef5ab472ba2587
#
_cell.length_a   1.000
_cell.length_b   1.000
_cell.length_c   1.000
_cell.angle_alpha   90.00
_cell.angle_beta   90.00
_cell.angle_gamma   90.00
#
_symmetry.space_group_name_H-M   'P 1'
#
loop_
_entity.id
_entity.type
_entity.pdbx_description
1 polymer ?
#
loop_
_entity_poly.entity_id
_entity_poly.type
_entity_poly.pdbx_seq_one_letter_code
_entity_poly.pdbx_strand_id
1 'polypeptide(L)'
;HVWETLVRWDRPEVYGAACKRIDVRERRSAFNSRRMCLEAFSALIDRVAAPALVVSFSDEGFITREQAEQVLSRRGGGRVLERDYRRYVGAQIGIYSPAGEKVGTVSHLRNKEYLFVVT
;
A
#
# COMPACT_ATOMS: atom_id res chain seq x y z
N HIS A 1 -9.01 -1.96 8.59
CA HIS A 1 -10.17 -2.28 9.45
C HIS A 1 -11.23 -1.15 9.43
N VAL A 2 -10.83 0.11 9.34
CA VAL A 2 -11.77 1.25 9.31
C VAL A 2 -12.72 1.16 8.10
N TRP A 3 -12.15 1.01 6.91
CA TRP A 3 -12.93 0.86 5.67
C TRP A 3 -13.82 -0.37 5.67
N GLU A 4 -13.36 -1.47 6.24
CA GLU A 4 -14.17 -2.69 6.40
C GLU A 4 -15.39 -2.44 7.29
N THR A 5 -15.21 -1.73 8.40
CA THR A 5 -16.32 -1.36 9.29
C THR A 5 -17.31 -0.42 8.60
N LEU A 6 -16.81 0.54 7.83
CA LEU A 6 -17.65 1.47 7.07
C LEU A 6 -18.48 0.73 6.01
N VAL A 7 -17.86 -0.17 5.25
CA VAL A 7 -18.55 -0.95 4.18
C VAL A 7 -19.58 -1.91 4.75
N ARG A 8 -19.25 -2.58 5.86
CA ARG A 8 -20.15 -3.54 6.51
C ARG A 8 -21.23 -2.90 7.35
N TRP A 9 -20.96 -1.68 7.80
CA TRP A 9 -21.85 -0.94 8.69
C TRP A 9 -22.29 -1.74 9.92
N ASP A 10 -21.33 -2.48 10.52
CA ASP A 10 -21.50 -3.38 11.64
C ASP A 10 -20.85 -2.85 12.93
N ARG A 11 -21.07 -3.55 14.04
CA ARG A 11 -20.40 -3.30 15.34
C ARG A 11 -19.50 -4.48 15.66
N PRO A 12 -18.29 -4.56 15.08
CA PRO A 12 -17.40 -5.69 15.29
C PRO A 12 -16.83 -5.72 16.70
N GLU A 13 -16.42 -6.90 17.12
CA GLU A 13 -15.50 -7.03 18.24
C GLU A 13 -14.14 -6.42 17.87
N VAL A 14 -13.54 -5.68 18.81
CA VAL A 14 -12.31 -4.93 18.58
C VAL A 14 -11.26 -5.25 19.63
N TYR A 15 -9.99 -4.99 19.30
CA TYR A 15 -8.86 -5.14 20.20
C TYR A 15 -7.86 -3.99 20.08
N GLY A 16 -7.09 -3.78 21.14
CA GLY A 16 -6.02 -2.80 21.22
C GLY A 16 -6.52 -1.33 21.26
N ALA A 17 -5.61 -0.41 21.53
CA ALA A 17 -5.91 1.02 21.65
C ALA A 17 -6.48 1.64 20.35
N ALA A 18 -6.13 1.07 19.21
CA ALA A 18 -6.64 1.51 17.90
C ALA A 18 -7.97 0.86 17.51
N CYS A 19 -8.65 0.16 18.42
CA CYS A 19 -9.95 -0.49 18.20
C CYS A 19 -10.00 -1.28 16.90
N LYS A 20 -8.97 -2.12 16.64
CA LYS A 20 -8.91 -2.93 15.42
C LYS A 20 -9.90 -4.09 15.51
N ARG A 21 -10.64 -4.32 14.44
CA ARG A 21 -11.53 -5.49 14.32
C ARG A 21 -10.76 -6.79 14.55
N ILE A 22 -11.32 -7.74 15.30
CA ILE A 22 -10.70 -9.05 15.54
C ILE A 22 -10.65 -9.87 14.25
N ASP A 23 -11.72 -9.84 13.45
CA ASP A 23 -11.87 -10.63 12.22
C ASP A 23 -10.88 -10.25 11.09
N VAL A 24 -10.19 -9.12 11.17
CA VAL A 24 -9.11 -8.80 10.20
C VAL A 24 -7.90 -9.73 10.32
N ARG A 25 -7.78 -10.46 11.42
CA ARG A 25 -6.72 -11.48 11.60
C ARG A 25 -6.90 -12.68 10.68
N GLU A 26 -8.15 -13.02 10.38
CA GLU A 26 -8.52 -14.15 9.53
C GLU A 26 -8.50 -13.79 8.04
N ARG A 27 -8.65 -12.51 7.72
CA ARG A 27 -8.74 -11.98 6.35
C ARG A 27 -7.52 -11.15 5.98
N ARG A 28 -6.35 -11.78 6.00
CA ARG A 28 -5.11 -11.12 5.60
C ARG A 28 -4.98 -11.11 4.08
N SER A 29 -4.84 -9.91 3.50
CA SER A 29 -4.48 -9.78 2.10
C SER A 29 -3.00 -10.12 1.89
N ALA A 30 -2.69 -10.82 0.80
CA ALA A 30 -1.31 -11.06 0.36
C ALA A 30 -0.55 -9.75 0.09
N PHE A 31 -1.26 -8.68 -0.29
CA PHE A 31 -0.68 -7.35 -0.47
C PHE A 31 -0.19 -6.70 0.84
N ASN A 32 -0.61 -7.20 2.00
CA ASN A 32 -0.11 -6.77 3.31
C ASN A 32 1.08 -7.60 3.81
N SER A 33 1.61 -8.48 2.99
CA SER A 33 2.76 -9.33 3.29
C SER A 33 3.91 -8.99 2.36
N ARG A 34 5.03 -8.52 2.91
CA ARG A 34 6.24 -8.23 2.11
C ARG A 34 6.68 -9.43 1.26
N ARG A 35 6.54 -10.65 1.79
CA ARG A 35 6.93 -11.88 1.10
C ARG A 35 6.00 -12.24 -0.06
N MET A 36 4.70 -11.95 0.06
CA MET A 36 3.68 -12.39 -0.90
C MET A 36 3.22 -11.29 -1.86
N CYS A 37 3.54 -10.03 -1.56
CA CYS A 37 2.97 -8.89 -2.28
C CYS A 37 3.35 -8.90 -3.77
N LEU A 38 4.61 -9.19 -4.10
CA LEU A 38 5.07 -9.18 -5.49
C LEU A 38 4.41 -10.30 -6.32
N GLU A 39 4.30 -11.50 -5.75
CA GLU A 39 3.61 -12.61 -6.40
C GLU A 39 2.13 -12.34 -6.60
N ALA A 40 1.46 -11.80 -5.57
CA ALA A 40 0.05 -11.43 -5.65
C ALA A 40 -0.18 -10.33 -6.71
N PHE A 41 0.71 -9.35 -6.78
CA PHE A 41 0.66 -8.30 -7.79
C PHE A 41 0.85 -8.87 -9.21
N SER A 42 1.85 -9.73 -9.39
CA SER A 42 2.10 -10.43 -10.64
C SER A 42 0.85 -11.21 -11.11
N ALA A 43 0.28 -12.03 -10.23
CA ALA A 43 -0.92 -12.79 -10.52
C ALA A 43 -2.15 -11.91 -10.85
N LEU A 44 -2.25 -10.76 -10.19
CA LEU A 44 -3.31 -9.78 -10.49
C LEU A 44 -3.14 -9.22 -11.90
N ILE A 45 -1.93 -8.77 -12.26
CA ILE A 45 -1.64 -8.20 -13.57
C ILE A 45 -1.88 -9.21 -14.69
N ASP A 46 -1.52 -10.48 -14.47
CA ASP A 46 -1.73 -11.54 -15.47
C ASP A 46 -3.24 -11.84 -15.70
N ARG A 47 -4.08 -11.62 -14.70
CA ARG A 47 -5.52 -11.93 -14.75
C ARG A 47 -6.41 -10.77 -15.18
N VAL A 48 -5.96 -9.53 -15.04
CA VAL A 48 -6.78 -8.37 -15.39
C VAL A 48 -7.05 -8.33 -16.90
N ALA A 49 -8.30 -8.41 -17.31
CA ALA A 49 -8.74 -8.29 -18.68
C ALA A 49 -9.09 -6.83 -19.00
N ALA A 50 -8.09 -6.00 -19.25
CA ALA A 50 -8.27 -4.61 -19.60
C ALA A 50 -7.31 -4.22 -20.74
N PRO A 51 -7.72 -3.37 -21.69
CA PRO A 51 -6.87 -2.91 -22.79
C PRO A 51 -5.76 -1.96 -22.34
N ALA A 52 -5.94 -1.30 -21.21
CA ALA A 52 -4.96 -0.40 -20.62
C ALA A 52 -4.97 -0.53 -19.09
N LEU A 53 -3.82 -0.37 -18.47
CA LEU A 53 -3.66 -0.39 -17.03
C LEU A 53 -3.04 0.91 -16.55
N VAL A 54 -3.59 1.46 -15.49
CA VAL A 54 -2.98 2.55 -14.74
C VAL A 54 -2.73 2.05 -13.33
N VAL A 55 -1.45 1.99 -12.95
CA VAL A 55 -1.02 1.46 -11.65
C VAL A 55 -0.27 2.52 -10.89
N SER A 56 -0.67 2.78 -9.65
CA SER A 56 -0.03 3.74 -8.77
C SER A 56 0.67 3.03 -7.61
N PHE A 57 1.92 3.39 -7.39
CA PHE A 57 2.74 2.93 -6.26
C PHE A 57 3.57 4.07 -5.70
N SER A 58 3.95 3.95 -4.43
CA SER A 58 4.97 4.81 -3.82
C SER A 58 6.24 4.01 -3.51
N ASP A 59 7.35 4.70 -3.35
CA ASP A 59 8.65 4.11 -2.98
C ASP A 59 8.67 3.53 -1.55
N GLU A 60 7.62 3.76 -0.77
CA GLU A 60 7.45 3.14 0.56
C GLU A 60 6.75 1.77 0.50
N GLY A 61 6.30 1.34 -0.67
CA GLY A 61 5.63 0.06 -0.86
C GLY A 61 6.58 -1.15 -0.70
N PHE A 62 5.99 -2.35 -0.69
CA PHE A 62 6.77 -3.59 -0.66
C PHE A 62 7.35 -3.97 -2.03
N ILE A 63 6.85 -3.37 -3.09
CA ILE A 63 7.27 -3.60 -4.48
C ILE A 63 8.10 -2.41 -4.91
N THR A 64 9.31 -2.65 -5.40
CA THR A 64 10.15 -1.59 -5.94
C THR A 64 9.66 -1.14 -7.31
N ARG A 65 10.12 0.03 -7.77
CA ARG A 65 9.84 0.52 -9.11
C ARG A 65 10.21 -0.50 -10.19
N GLU A 66 11.43 -1.04 -10.10
CA GLU A 66 11.97 -2.00 -11.07
C GLU A 66 11.14 -3.29 -11.09
N GLN A 67 10.73 -3.78 -9.94
CA GLN A 67 9.85 -4.95 -9.82
C GLN A 67 8.48 -4.68 -10.46
N ALA A 68 7.91 -3.50 -10.24
CA ALA A 68 6.64 -3.12 -10.87
C ALA A 68 6.78 -3.01 -12.39
N GLU A 69 7.84 -2.37 -12.89
CA GLU A 69 8.14 -2.27 -14.32
C GLU A 69 8.31 -3.66 -14.97
N GLN A 70 9.05 -4.57 -14.32
CA GLN A 70 9.23 -5.94 -14.80
C GLN A 70 7.92 -6.72 -14.89
N VAL A 71 7.04 -6.60 -13.91
CA VAL A 71 5.73 -7.26 -13.93
C VAL A 71 4.85 -6.66 -15.04
N LEU A 72 4.80 -5.34 -15.13
CA LEU A 72 3.93 -4.63 -16.07
C LEU A 72 4.37 -4.76 -17.52
N SER A 73 5.68 -4.88 -17.79
CA SER A 73 6.21 -5.05 -19.17
C SER A 73 5.69 -6.28 -19.88
N ARG A 74 5.20 -7.28 -19.16
CA ARG A 74 4.56 -8.46 -19.74
C ARG A 74 3.22 -8.17 -20.45
N ARG A 75 2.60 -7.05 -20.10
CA ARG A 75 1.29 -6.66 -20.64
C ARG A 75 1.39 -5.77 -21.87
N GLY A 76 2.53 -5.18 -22.13
CA GLY A 76 2.75 -4.31 -23.29
C GLY A 76 3.76 -3.20 -23.01
N GLY A 77 3.81 -2.25 -23.93
CA GLY A 77 4.59 -1.03 -23.75
C GLY A 77 3.96 -0.10 -22.72
N GLY A 78 4.79 0.64 -22.04
CA GLY A 78 4.29 1.57 -21.04
C GLY A 78 5.26 2.70 -20.75
N ARG A 79 4.78 3.68 -20.01
CA ARG A 79 5.58 4.77 -19.46
C ARG A 79 5.32 4.95 -17.99
N VAL A 80 6.33 5.43 -17.28
CA VAL A 80 6.26 5.75 -15.87
C VAL A 80 6.34 7.26 -15.70
N LEU A 81 5.38 7.80 -14.97
CA LEU A 81 5.42 9.16 -14.47
C LEU A 81 5.86 9.12 -13.01
N GLU A 82 6.85 9.90 -12.66
CA GLU A 82 7.38 10.00 -11.30
C GLU A 82 7.13 11.40 -10.77
N ARG A 83 6.72 11.48 -9.49
CA ARG A 83 6.54 12.75 -8.81
C ARG A 83 6.96 12.67 -7.36
N ASP A 84 7.69 13.68 -6.90
CA ASP A 84 7.95 13.88 -5.48
C ASP A 84 6.69 14.33 -4.75
N TYR A 85 6.38 13.64 -3.66
CA TYR A 85 5.22 13.92 -2.84
C TYR A 85 5.62 14.14 -1.38
N ARG A 86 5.03 15.14 -0.73
CA ARG A 86 5.21 15.33 0.71
C ARG A 86 4.47 14.24 1.47
N ARG A 87 5.16 13.60 2.40
CA ARG A 87 4.50 12.71 3.34
C ARG A 87 3.41 13.45 4.11
N TYR A 88 2.40 12.69 4.48
CA TYR A 88 1.31 13.18 5.31
C TYR A 88 1.82 13.86 6.60
N VAL A 89 1.15 14.91 7.05
CA VAL A 89 1.55 15.73 8.20
C VAL A 89 1.82 14.88 9.46
N GLY A 90 1.06 13.79 9.66
CA GLY A 90 1.29 12.84 10.75
C GLY A 90 2.69 12.24 10.79
N ALA A 91 3.34 12.06 9.64
CA ALA A 91 4.72 11.59 9.57
C ALA A 91 5.73 12.63 10.08
N GLN A 92 5.40 13.91 10.07
CA GLN A 92 6.25 15.00 10.55
C GLN A 92 6.27 15.11 12.08
N ILE A 93 5.24 14.60 12.74
CA ILE A 93 5.10 14.66 14.22
C ILE A 93 6.07 13.70 14.89
N GLY A 94 6.43 12.58 14.24
CA GLY A 94 7.29 11.53 14.78
C GLY A 94 6.53 10.27 15.13
N ILE A 95 7.24 9.29 15.65
CA ILE A 95 6.68 8.01 16.08
C ILE A 95 6.47 8.06 17.58
N TYR A 96 5.23 7.83 18.02
CA TYR A 96 4.85 7.84 19.44
C TYR A 96 4.42 6.46 19.89
N SER A 97 4.77 6.12 21.14
CA SER A 97 4.28 4.91 21.81
C SER A 97 2.79 5.03 22.13
N PRO A 98 2.10 3.92 22.46
CA PRO A 98 0.73 3.98 22.95
C PRO A 98 0.55 4.84 24.22
N ALA A 99 1.63 5.06 24.99
CA ALA A 99 1.65 5.93 26.16
C ALA A 99 1.87 7.41 25.83
N GLY A 100 2.00 7.77 24.55
CA GLY A 100 2.20 9.16 24.09
C GLY A 100 3.66 9.63 24.14
N GLU A 101 4.62 8.75 24.40
CA GLU A 101 6.04 9.08 24.38
C GLU A 101 6.62 9.02 22.99
N LYS A 102 7.46 9.98 22.62
CA LYS A 102 8.14 9.98 21.31
C LYS A 102 9.24 8.91 21.30
N VAL A 103 9.03 7.85 20.53
CA VAL A 103 9.94 6.69 20.42
C VAL A 103 10.78 6.68 19.15
N GLY A 104 10.58 7.65 18.24
CA GLY A 104 11.38 7.74 17.02
C GLY A 104 11.07 8.96 16.17
N THR A 105 11.94 9.16 15.19
CA THR A 105 11.78 10.17 14.14
C THR A 105 11.60 9.48 12.80
N VAL A 106 10.88 10.13 11.89
CA VAL A 106 10.70 9.63 10.52
C VAL A 106 11.97 9.90 9.72
N SER A 107 12.46 8.91 9.01
CA SER A 107 13.72 8.97 8.25
C SER A 107 13.70 9.99 7.11
N HIS A 108 12.53 10.20 6.48
CA HIS A 108 12.36 11.15 5.37
C HIS A 108 10.93 11.71 5.32
N LEU A 109 10.82 12.93 4.79
CA LEU A 109 9.56 13.67 4.72
C LEU A 109 8.97 13.76 3.30
N ARG A 110 9.63 13.15 2.34
CA ARG A 110 9.20 13.09 0.94
C ARG A 110 9.25 11.67 0.44
N ASN A 111 8.24 11.31 -0.33
CA ASN A 111 8.14 10.06 -1.05
C ASN A 111 8.14 10.33 -2.54
N LYS A 112 8.47 9.30 -3.31
CA LYS A 112 8.23 9.28 -4.74
C LYS A 112 6.95 8.50 -5.02
N GLU A 113 6.06 9.12 -5.78
CA GLU A 113 4.87 8.49 -6.31
C GLU A 113 5.13 8.13 -7.77
N TYR A 114 4.81 6.90 -8.12
CA TYR A 114 4.93 6.37 -9.48
C TYR A 114 3.56 6.10 -10.05
N LEU A 115 3.33 6.54 -11.29
CA LEU A 115 2.15 6.20 -12.06
C LEU A 115 2.61 5.49 -13.33
N PHE A 116 2.35 4.20 -13.39
CA PHE A 116 2.62 3.36 -14.55
C PHE A 116 1.39 3.35 -15.45
N VAL A 117 1.59 3.65 -16.71
CA VAL A 117 0.55 3.59 -17.76
C VAL A 117 1.00 2.56 -18.78
N VAL A 118 0.23 1.48 -18.94
CA VAL A 118 0.53 0.35 -19.83
C VAL A 118 -0.62 0.19 -20.82
N THR A 119 -0.29 0.09 -22.10
CA THR A 119 -1.26 -0.07 -23.20
C THR A 119 -0.80 -1.14 -24.17
#